data_9d119fd7cce9966300d1c6daca7d9e73
#
_entry.id   9d119fd7cce9966300d1c6daca7d9e73
#
_cell.length_a   1.000
_cell.length_b   1.000
_cell.length_c   1.000
_cell.angle_alpha   90.00
_cell.angle_beta   90.00
_cell.angle_gamma   90.00
#
_symmetry.space_group_name_H-M   'P 1'
#
loop_
_entity.id
_entity.type
_entity.pdbx_description
1 polymer ?
#
loop_
_entity_poly.entity_id
_entity_poly.type
_entity_poly.pdbx_seq_one_letter_code
_entity_poly.pdbx_strand_id
1 'polypeptide(L)'
;MPASFLHGVETIEITKGARTIQTVKTAVIGIIGTAPIDEVDAEYRTINEPTLILNETEALRYFGKSKAGFTIPDALDAMFDQGAGIAIVINVFNPAKHETVADVKMSDIIGGVDAVTGKRTGLKAFEDCYSLFGYYPKTLIAPVYCENTAIVSEMNVICNKIRAIGIVDAPVGTTVQEAITGRGSQGTINFNTSSERIILCYPHLKVYDTETDTIKLQPYSQRLAGVIAAKDIEKGYHWSPSNTEIKGIVGVEKQLTSMINDPTSEVNTLNEAGIVTVFNSFGTGFRTWGNRSAAFPSSTLPTNFINVRRTADILHESVEYSMLQFIDYPIDNGLIDSICETVNQFIRTLIGRGALIDGKCTFNQDKNPTTELANGHLLFDIEFMPPTPAERITFESFIDIELLKSLGAS
;
A
#
# COMPACT_ATOMS: atom_id res chain seq x y z
N MET A 1 42.53 3.31 23.29
CA MET A 1 43.13 4.58 23.77
C MET A 1 44.03 5.09 22.66
N PRO A 2 44.01 6.37 22.30
CA PRO A 2 44.95 6.90 21.32
C PRO A 2 46.39 6.70 21.80
N ALA A 3 47.28 6.50 20.86
CA ALA A 3 48.71 6.37 21.17
C ALA A 3 49.25 7.69 21.76
N SER A 4 50.16 7.62 22.75
CA SER A 4 50.76 8.80 23.35
C SER A 4 51.72 9.54 22.42
N PHE A 5 52.23 8.85 21.38
CA PHE A 5 53.02 9.39 20.27
C PHE A 5 52.85 8.51 19.03
N LEU A 6 52.58 9.11 17.88
CA LEU A 6 52.51 8.45 16.59
C LEU A 6 53.06 9.38 15.50
N HIS A 7 54.00 8.88 14.72
CA HIS A 7 54.40 9.49 13.46
C HIS A 7 53.76 8.71 12.32
N GLY A 8 52.48 9.00 12.01
CA GLY A 8 51.69 8.24 11.04
C GLY A 8 50.21 8.58 11.10
N VAL A 9 49.37 7.73 10.48
CA VAL A 9 47.92 7.84 10.47
C VAL A 9 47.35 6.83 11.46
N GLU A 10 46.48 7.28 12.38
CA GLU A 10 45.75 6.43 13.31
C GLU A 10 44.28 6.52 13.01
N THR A 11 43.60 5.37 12.97
CA THR A 11 42.14 5.30 12.89
C THR A 11 41.62 4.85 14.26
N ILE A 12 40.80 5.67 14.87
CA ILE A 12 40.13 5.33 16.13
C ILE A 12 38.65 5.15 15.84
N GLU A 13 38.14 3.96 16.09
CA GLU A 13 36.71 3.69 16.00
C GLU A 13 36.01 4.27 17.25
N ILE A 14 35.15 5.25 17.04
CA ILE A 14 34.35 5.87 18.09
C ILE A 14 32.91 5.40 17.92
N THR A 15 32.41 4.65 18.91
CA THR A 15 31.02 4.14 18.95
C THR A 15 29.98 5.21 19.29
N LYS A 16 30.37 6.50 19.35
CA LYS A 16 29.47 7.66 19.54
C LYS A 16 29.12 8.27 18.17
N GLY A 17 28.13 7.69 17.51
CA GLY A 17 27.56 8.22 16.25
C GLY A 17 26.04 8.15 16.27
N ALA A 18 25.40 8.94 15.40
CA ALA A 18 23.96 8.83 15.18
C ALA A 18 23.59 7.38 14.81
N ARG A 19 22.57 6.83 15.49
CA ARG A 19 22.10 5.48 15.18
C ARG A 19 21.37 5.50 13.85
N THR A 20 21.69 4.55 12.97
CA THR A 20 21.07 4.44 11.65
C THR A 20 19.57 4.22 11.78
N ILE A 21 18.78 5.04 11.07
CA ILE A 21 17.33 4.86 10.95
C ILE A 21 17.08 3.57 10.17
N GLN A 22 16.24 2.69 10.73
CA GLN A 22 15.81 1.46 10.07
C GLN A 22 14.52 1.73 9.29
N THR A 23 14.49 1.30 8.02
CA THR A 23 13.26 1.35 7.22
C THR A 23 12.23 0.35 7.77
N VAL A 24 11.00 0.80 7.97
CA VAL A 24 9.89 -0.08 8.39
C VAL A 24 9.55 -1.12 7.33
N LYS A 25 8.90 -2.23 7.72
CA LYS A 25 8.46 -3.26 6.77
C LYS A 25 7.36 -2.70 5.86
N THR A 26 7.47 -2.92 4.55
CA THR A 26 6.59 -2.31 3.53
C THR A 26 5.69 -3.32 2.82
N ALA A 27 6.15 -4.57 2.65
CA ALA A 27 5.46 -5.60 1.90
C ALA A 27 4.52 -6.45 2.78
N VAL A 28 3.78 -5.81 3.70
CA VAL A 28 2.83 -6.46 4.59
C VAL A 28 1.41 -6.12 4.19
N ILE A 29 0.61 -7.14 3.88
CA ILE A 29 -0.80 -6.99 3.48
C ILE A 29 -1.70 -7.26 4.68
N GLY A 30 -2.67 -6.37 4.94
CA GLY A 30 -3.74 -6.57 5.90
C GLY A 30 -4.99 -7.05 5.17
N ILE A 31 -5.51 -8.20 5.55
CA ILE A 31 -6.70 -8.82 4.96
C ILE A 31 -7.76 -8.94 6.03
N ILE A 32 -8.96 -8.41 5.77
CA ILE A 32 -10.12 -8.66 6.61
C ILE A 32 -11.22 -9.30 5.79
N GLY A 33 -11.88 -10.30 6.39
CA GLY A 33 -12.93 -11.03 5.71
C GLY A 33 -13.42 -12.22 6.52
N THR A 34 -13.81 -13.27 5.82
CA THR A 34 -14.36 -14.50 6.39
C THR A 34 -13.59 -15.73 5.96
N ALA A 35 -13.46 -16.70 6.86
CA ALA A 35 -12.81 -17.98 6.59
C ALA A 35 -13.63 -19.14 7.19
N PRO A 36 -13.62 -20.35 6.61
CA PRO A 36 -14.30 -21.54 7.09
C PRO A 36 -13.59 -22.16 8.30
N ILE A 37 -13.48 -21.40 9.40
CA ILE A 37 -12.71 -21.79 10.59
C ILE A 37 -13.33 -22.93 11.37
N ASP A 38 -14.58 -23.28 11.11
CA ASP A 38 -15.24 -24.48 11.63
C ASP A 38 -14.59 -25.78 11.12
N GLU A 39 -13.95 -25.74 9.96
CA GLU A 39 -13.20 -26.84 9.35
C GLU A 39 -11.72 -26.89 9.77
N VAL A 40 -11.26 -25.89 10.53
CA VAL A 40 -9.90 -25.78 11.04
C VAL A 40 -9.79 -26.39 12.45
N ASP A 41 -8.63 -26.94 12.80
CA ASP A 41 -8.37 -27.47 14.13
C ASP A 41 -8.59 -26.40 15.22
N ALA A 42 -9.19 -26.75 16.32
CA ALA A 42 -9.65 -25.82 17.35
C ALA A 42 -8.55 -24.89 17.90
N GLU A 43 -7.31 -25.37 17.93
CA GLU A 43 -6.13 -24.62 18.42
C GLU A 43 -5.71 -23.48 17.48
N TYR A 44 -6.07 -23.55 16.18
CA TYR A 44 -5.72 -22.55 15.18
C TYR A 44 -6.88 -21.60 14.83
N ARG A 45 -8.06 -21.77 15.43
CA ARG A 45 -9.22 -20.92 15.16
C ARG A 45 -9.05 -19.53 15.75
N THR A 46 -8.99 -18.54 14.88
CA THR A 46 -8.90 -17.13 15.28
C THR A 46 -10.12 -16.35 14.83
N ILE A 47 -10.69 -15.52 15.73
CA ILE A 47 -11.88 -14.70 15.47
C ILE A 47 -11.61 -13.29 15.97
N ASN A 48 -11.69 -12.31 15.07
CA ASN A 48 -11.40 -10.90 15.38
C ASN A 48 -9.99 -10.68 16.00
N GLU A 49 -9.05 -11.54 15.69
CA GLU A 49 -7.67 -11.44 16.16
C GLU A 49 -6.73 -11.30 14.97
N PRO A 50 -5.85 -10.28 14.97
CA PRO A 50 -4.82 -10.19 13.95
C PRO A 50 -3.92 -11.44 14.01
N THR A 51 -3.85 -12.16 12.90
CA THR A 51 -3.08 -13.41 12.75
C THR A 51 -2.03 -13.21 11.67
N LEU A 52 -0.76 -13.42 12.02
CA LEU A 52 0.35 -13.30 11.09
C LEU A 52 0.48 -14.57 10.25
N ILE A 53 0.52 -14.42 8.93
CA ILE A 53 0.67 -15.49 7.94
C ILE A 53 1.93 -15.22 7.13
N LEU A 54 2.85 -16.19 7.11
CA LEU A 54 4.13 -16.08 6.43
C LEU A 54 4.25 -16.97 5.19
N ASN A 55 3.36 -17.94 5.05
CA ASN A 55 3.36 -18.90 3.93
C ASN A 55 2.00 -19.58 3.74
N GLU A 56 1.85 -20.26 2.61
CA GLU A 56 0.62 -20.99 2.24
C GLU A 56 0.22 -22.10 3.24
N THR A 57 1.21 -22.77 3.84
CA THR A 57 0.94 -23.83 4.84
C THR A 57 0.28 -23.26 6.09
N GLU A 58 0.73 -22.10 6.55
CA GLU A 58 0.08 -21.38 7.66
C GLU A 58 -1.29 -20.86 7.26
N ALA A 59 -1.45 -20.34 6.03
CA ALA A 59 -2.73 -19.90 5.50
C ALA A 59 -3.79 -21.02 5.57
N LEU A 60 -3.45 -22.20 5.10
CA LEU A 60 -4.32 -23.38 5.16
C LEU A 60 -4.60 -23.82 6.60
N ARG A 61 -3.61 -23.74 7.49
CA ARG A 61 -3.74 -24.16 8.89
C ARG A 61 -4.69 -23.27 9.69
N TYR A 62 -4.64 -21.94 9.49
CA TYR A 62 -5.45 -20.98 10.23
C TYR A 62 -6.80 -20.69 9.59
N PHE A 63 -6.89 -20.72 8.26
CA PHE A 63 -8.07 -20.23 7.53
C PHE A 63 -8.72 -21.25 6.59
N GLY A 64 -8.15 -22.47 6.51
CA GLY A 64 -8.70 -23.54 5.70
C GLY A 64 -8.54 -23.32 4.20
N LYS A 65 -9.22 -24.17 3.42
CA LYS A 65 -9.23 -24.10 1.96
C LYS A 65 -10.25 -23.10 1.43
N SER A 66 -10.11 -22.76 0.13
CA SER A 66 -11.13 -21.99 -0.58
C SER A 66 -12.50 -22.70 -0.48
N LYS A 67 -13.52 -21.95 -0.11
CA LYS A 67 -14.90 -22.42 0.03
C LYS A 67 -15.86 -21.31 -0.39
N ALA A 68 -16.88 -21.65 -1.14
CA ALA A 68 -17.83 -20.69 -1.65
C ALA A 68 -18.42 -19.78 -0.56
N GLY A 69 -18.36 -18.45 -0.81
CA GLY A 69 -18.84 -17.42 0.10
C GLY A 69 -17.80 -16.90 1.09
N PHE A 70 -16.72 -17.62 1.34
CA PHE A 70 -15.61 -17.13 2.19
C PHE A 70 -14.58 -16.38 1.36
N THR A 71 -13.98 -15.34 1.94
CA THR A 71 -13.15 -14.39 1.18
C THR A 71 -11.65 -14.49 1.48
N ILE A 72 -11.26 -14.90 2.70
CA ILE A 72 -9.86 -14.93 3.13
C ILE A 72 -9.03 -15.97 2.37
N PRO A 73 -9.47 -17.23 2.20
CA PRO A 73 -8.64 -18.22 1.50
C PRO A 73 -8.31 -17.80 0.07
N ASP A 74 -9.30 -17.31 -0.67
CA ASP A 74 -9.11 -16.81 -2.05
C ASP A 74 -8.17 -15.58 -2.08
N ALA A 75 -8.26 -14.70 -1.07
CA ALA A 75 -7.38 -13.54 -1.00
C ALA A 75 -5.92 -13.91 -0.72
N LEU A 76 -5.70 -14.89 0.16
CA LEU A 76 -4.36 -15.41 0.45
C LEU A 76 -3.73 -16.11 -0.75
N ASP A 77 -4.49 -16.95 -1.44
CA ASP A 77 -4.07 -17.62 -2.67
C ASP A 77 -3.69 -16.58 -3.76
N ALA A 78 -4.57 -15.62 -4.01
CA ALA A 78 -4.33 -14.54 -4.95
C ALA A 78 -3.07 -13.72 -4.63
N MET A 79 -2.79 -13.50 -3.35
CA MET A 79 -1.60 -12.79 -2.88
C MET A 79 -0.32 -13.61 -3.13
N PHE A 80 -0.34 -14.90 -2.80
CA PHE A 80 0.81 -15.79 -2.99
C PHE A 80 1.13 -16.01 -4.46
N ASP A 81 0.13 -16.10 -5.34
CA ASP A 81 0.30 -16.13 -6.79
C ASP A 81 1.19 -14.99 -7.32
N GLN A 82 1.11 -13.80 -6.70
CA GLN A 82 1.95 -12.66 -7.09
C GLN A 82 3.37 -12.73 -6.54
N GLY A 83 3.64 -13.62 -5.57
CA GLY A 83 4.91 -13.72 -4.88
C GLY A 83 5.01 -12.84 -3.64
N ALA A 84 3.91 -12.35 -3.11
CA ALA A 84 3.86 -11.71 -1.80
C ALA A 84 3.91 -12.77 -0.68
N GLY A 85 4.61 -12.49 0.42
CA GLY A 85 4.89 -13.52 1.43
C GLY A 85 4.36 -13.23 2.83
N ILE A 86 3.87 -12.01 3.12
CA ILE A 86 3.47 -11.65 4.49
C ILE A 86 2.08 -11.03 4.50
N ALA A 87 1.18 -11.62 5.28
CA ALA A 87 -0.14 -11.05 5.55
C ALA A 87 -0.44 -11.01 7.04
N ILE A 88 -1.20 -10.00 7.48
CA ILE A 88 -1.88 -9.97 8.76
C ILE A 88 -3.37 -10.09 8.47
N VAL A 89 -3.99 -11.16 8.94
CA VAL A 89 -5.34 -11.55 8.56
C VAL A 89 -6.26 -11.46 9.76
N ILE A 90 -7.45 -10.88 9.56
CA ILE A 90 -8.52 -10.81 10.57
C ILE A 90 -9.74 -11.52 10.00
N ASN A 91 -10.09 -12.66 10.59
CA ASN A 91 -11.33 -13.35 10.29
C ASN A 91 -12.44 -12.87 11.25
N VAL A 92 -13.56 -12.43 10.68
CA VAL A 92 -14.73 -11.98 11.46
C VAL A 92 -15.83 -13.04 11.56
N PHE A 93 -15.78 -14.10 10.75
CA PHE A 93 -16.75 -15.19 10.84
C PHE A 93 -16.60 -15.94 12.16
N ASN A 94 -17.70 -16.06 12.89
CA ASN A 94 -17.77 -16.77 14.15
C ASN A 94 -18.91 -17.79 14.10
N PRO A 95 -18.61 -19.11 14.03
CA PRO A 95 -19.65 -20.16 13.97
C PRO A 95 -20.63 -20.14 15.14
N ALA A 96 -20.28 -19.53 16.30
CA ALA A 96 -21.18 -19.39 17.43
C ALA A 96 -22.19 -18.25 17.27
N LYS A 97 -21.99 -17.34 16.31
CA LYS A 97 -22.86 -16.18 16.04
C LYS A 97 -23.49 -16.22 14.66
N HIS A 98 -22.82 -16.83 13.69
CA HIS A 98 -23.19 -16.86 12.30
C HIS A 98 -23.43 -18.31 11.88
N GLU A 99 -24.66 -18.65 11.51
CA GLU A 99 -24.97 -19.99 10.99
C GLU A 99 -24.35 -20.19 9.62
N THR A 100 -24.33 -19.12 8.82
CA THR A 100 -23.72 -19.08 7.49
C THR A 100 -22.87 -17.83 7.31
N VAL A 101 -22.04 -17.80 6.28
CA VAL A 101 -21.24 -16.60 5.95
C VAL A 101 -22.12 -15.39 5.58
N ALA A 102 -23.35 -15.62 5.10
CA ALA A 102 -24.30 -14.55 4.77
C ALA A 102 -24.83 -13.79 6.01
N ASP A 103 -24.70 -14.37 7.20
CA ASP A 103 -25.09 -13.73 8.46
C ASP A 103 -24.09 -12.69 8.96
N VAL A 104 -22.88 -12.66 8.38
CA VAL A 104 -21.85 -11.66 8.70
C VAL A 104 -22.31 -10.29 8.21
N LYS A 105 -22.47 -9.36 9.16
CA LYS A 105 -22.95 -8.01 8.91
C LYS A 105 -21.78 -7.06 8.63
N MET A 106 -22.08 -5.95 7.98
CA MET A 106 -21.10 -4.86 7.79
C MET A 106 -20.51 -4.35 9.10
N SER A 107 -21.32 -4.35 10.19
CA SER A 107 -20.85 -3.99 11.53
C SER A 107 -19.77 -4.93 12.08
N ASP A 108 -19.74 -6.19 11.67
CA ASP A 108 -18.71 -7.15 12.10
C ASP A 108 -17.38 -6.86 11.40
N ILE A 109 -17.42 -6.43 10.13
CA ILE A 109 -16.24 -6.00 9.37
C ILE A 109 -15.72 -4.66 9.90
N ILE A 110 -16.59 -3.65 10.09
CA ILE A 110 -16.20 -2.36 10.66
C ILE A 110 -15.63 -2.54 12.06
N GLY A 111 -16.27 -3.38 12.84
CA GLY A 111 -15.87 -3.71 14.20
C GLY A 111 -16.09 -2.58 15.21
N GLY A 112 -15.58 -2.79 16.40
CA GLY A 112 -15.72 -1.89 17.53
C GLY A 112 -14.65 -2.15 18.58
N VAL A 113 -14.85 -1.52 19.74
CA VAL A 113 -14.10 -1.83 20.96
C VAL A 113 -15.08 -2.44 21.94
N ASP A 114 -14.81 -3.65 22.40
CA ASP A 114 -15.61 -4.32 23.41
C ASP A 114 -15.52 -3.54 24.73
N ALA A 115 -16.66 -3.10 25.26
CA ALA A 115 -16.70 -2.23 26.43
C ALA A 115 -16.23 -2.90 27.73
N VAL A 116 -16.25 -4.25 27.78
CA VAL A 116 -15.88 -5.02 28.96
C VAL A 116 -14.40 -5.42 28.91
N THR A 117 -13.96 -5.94 27.77
CA THR A 117 -12.60 -6.49 27.60
C THR A 117 -11.62 -5.47 27.04
N GLY A 118 -12.10 -4.35 26.44
CA GLY A 118 -11.28 -3.39 25.71
C GLY A 118 -10.74 -3.92 24.37
N LYS A 119 -11.10 -5.15 23.98
CA LYS A 119 -10.59 -5.80 22.76
C LYS A 119 -11.19 -5.15 21.52
N ARG A 120 -10.35 -4.85 20.53
CA ARG A 120 -10.80 -4.36 19.23
C ARG A 120 -11.24 -5.52 18.35
N THR A 121 -12.20 -5.26 17.48
CA THR A 121 -12.77 -6.23 16.53
C THR A 121 -12.85 -5.61 15.14
N GLY A 122 -12.97 -6.46 14.10
CA GLY A 122 -13.08 -6.00 12.72
C GLY A 122 -11.87 -5.18 12.25
N LEU A 123 -12.09 -4.18 11.41
CA LEU A 123 -11.03 -3.29 10.89
C LEU A 123 -10.21 -2.61 12.01
N LYS A 124 -10.85 -2.31 13.16
CA LYS A 124 -10.17 -1.65 14.28
C LYS A 124 -9.09 -2.52 14.93
N ALA A 125 -9.17 -3.83 14.79
CA ALA A 125 -8.14 -4.73 15.33
C ALA A 125 -6.78 -4.57 14.62
N PHE A 126 -6.71 -3.95 13.42
CA PHE A 126 -5.41 -3.60 12.81
C PHE A 126 -4.61 -2.59 13.64
N GLU A 127 -5.25 -1.81 14.50
CA GLU A 127 -4.56 -0.88 15.41
C GLU A 127 -3.69 -1.62 16.44
N ASP A 128 -3.96 -2.89 16.73
CA ASP A 128 -3.21 -3.70 17.68
C ASP A 128 -1.97 -4.39 17.06
N CYS A 129 -1.82 -4.32 15.72
CA CYS A 129 -0.75 -5.04 15.01
C CYS A 129 0.65 -4.67 15.47
N TYR A 130 0.91 -3.39 15.77
CA TYR A 130 2.23 -2.99 16.23
C TYR A 130 2.61 -3.60 17.57
N SER A 131 1.68 -3.63 18.52
CA SER A 131 1.92 -4.24 19.84
C SER A 131 2.08 -5.76 19.76
N LEU A 132 1.46 -6.41 18.77
CA LEU A 132 1.53 -7.87 18.58
C LEU A 132 2.76 -8.30 17.76
N PHE A 133 3.10 -7.55 16.71
CA PHE A 133 4.07 -7.98 15.69
C PHE A 133 5.24 -7.00 15.50
N GLY A 134 5.18 -5.80 16.08
CA GLY A 134 6.19 -4.76 15.94
C GLY A 134 6.09 -3.97 14.62
N TYR A 135 5.01 -4.14 13.84
CA TYR A 135 4.75 -3.38 12.61
C TYR A 135 3.28 -3.43 12.21
N TYR A 136 2.87 -2.46 11.39
CA TYR A 136 1.54 -2.41 10.79
C TYR A 136 1.53 -2.95 9.35
N PRO A 137 0.40 -3.48 8.87
CA PRO A 137 0.21 -3.71 7.44
C PRO A 137 0.23 -2.37 6.68
N LYS A 138 0.75 -2.39 5.44
CA LYS A 138 0.88 -1.19 4.59
C LYS A 138 -0.11 -1.15 3.44
N THR A 139 -0.78 -2.26 3.19
CA THR A 139 -1.86 -2.36 2.20
C THR A 139 -3.01 -3.10 2.84
N LEU A 140 -4.20 -2.50 2.89
CA LEU A 140 -5.42 -3.11 3.45
C LEU A 140 -6.38 -3.51 2.35
N ILE A 141 -6.96 -4.69 2.46
CA ILE A 141 -8.04 -5.17 1.60
C ILE A 141 -9.18 -5.79 2.43
N ALA A 142 -10.41 -5.59 1.96
CA ALA A 142 -11.62 -6.21 2.48
C ALA A 142 -12.44 -6.78 1.31
N PRO A 143 -11.96 -7.85 0.65
CA PRO A 143 -12.55 -8.36 -0.60
C PRO A 143 -14.04 -8.64 -0.44
N VAL A 144 -14.84 -8.26 -1.44
CA VAL A 144 -16.31 -8.28 -1.44
C VAL A 144 -16.94 -7.25 -0.50
N TYR A 145 -16.47 -7.16 0.74
CA TYR A 145 -17.05 -6.24 1.74
C TYR A 145 -16.76 -4.77 1.43
N CYS A 146 -15.63 -4.45 0.77
CA CYS A 146 -15.30 -3.08 0.37
C CYS A 146 -16.24 -2.49 -0.70
N GLU A 147 -17.16 -3.27 -1.26
CA GLU A 147 -18.26 -2.77 -2.11
C GLU A 147 -19.25 -1.88 -1.35
N ASN A 148 -19.18 -1.88 -0.01
CA ASN A 148 -20.00 -1.03 0.84
C ASN A 148 -19.25 0.25 1.25
N THR A 149 -19.86 1.42 1.01
CA THR A 149 -19.29 2.74 1.29
C THR A 149 -18.91 2.95 2.77
N ALA A 150 -19.67 2.36 3.72
CA ALA A 150 -19.36 2.47 5.14
C ALA A 150 -18.03 1.76 5.49
N ILE A 151 -17.77 0.63 4.86
CA ILE A 151 -16.50 -0.10 5.01
C ILE A 151 -15.35 0.67 4.38
N VAL A 152 -15.54 1.27 3.20
CA VAL A 152 -14.53 2.14 2.57
C VAL A 152 -14.17 3.31 3.48
N SER A 153 -15.18 3.93 4.12
CA SER A 153 -14.99 5.05 5.04
C SER A 153 -14.18 4.62 6.28
N GLU A 154 -14.52 3.49 6.91
CA GLU A 154 -13.76 2.99 8.06
C GLU A 154 -12.35 2.53 7.65
N MET A 155 -12.22 1.86 6.51
CA MET A 155 -10.91 1.48 5.96
C MET A 155 -10.01 2.72 5.78
N ASN A 156 -10.57 3.83 5.28
CA ASN A 156 -9.84 5.09 5.15
C ASN A 156 -9.40 5.65 6.52
N VAL A 157 -10.26 5.56 7.55
CA VAL A 157 -9.90 5.97 8.93
C VAL A 157 -8.73 5.16 9.45
N ILE A 158 -8.79 3.83 9.32
CA ILE A 158 -7.71 2.94 9.76
C ILE A 158 -6.43 3.20 8.95
N CYS A 159 -6.52 3.32 7.61
CA CYS A 159 -5.36 3.64 6.76
C CYS A 159 -4.67 4.94 7.17
N ASN A 160 -5.42 5.97 7.57
CA ASN A 160 -4.84 7.21 8.10
C ASN A 160 -4.10 7.00 9.43
N LYS A 161 -4.66 6.18 10.33
CA LYS A 161 -4.05 5.92 11.63
C LYS A 161 -2.74 5.14 11.55
N ILE A 162 -2.71 4.08 10.72
CA ILE A 162 -1.56 3.15 10.64
C ILE A 162 -0.64 3.42 9.44
N ARG A 163 -0.84 4.54 8.72
CA ARG A 163 -0.10 4.91 7.50
C ARG A 163 -0.09 3.80 6.46
N ALA A 164 -1.27 3.28 6.16
CA ALA A 164 -1.50 2.28 5.11
C ALA A 164 -2.27 2.87 3.93
N ILE A 165 -2.38 2.09 2.86
CA ILE A 165 -3.30 2.34 1.74
C ILE A 165 -4.37 1.25 1.73
N GLY A 166 -5.61 1.60 1.37
CA GLY A 166 -6.71 0.66 1.19
C GLY A 166 -7.00 0.45 -0.30
N ILE A 167 -7.31 -0.77 -0.69
CA ILE A 167 -7.72 -1.10 -2.06
C ILE A 167 -9.18 -1.51 -2.06
N VAL A 168 -9.96 -0.91 -2.96
CA VAL A 168 -11.41 -1.01 -3.01
C VAL A 168 -11.85 -1.41 -4.41
N ASP A 169 -12.69 -2.43 -4.50
CA ASP A 169 -13.24 -2.94 -5.75
C ASP A 169 -14.60 -2.30 -6.06
N ALA A 170 -14.91 -2.14 -7.34
CA ALA A 170 -16.27 -1.86 -7.78
C ALA A 170 -17.16 -3.10 -7.55
N PRO A 171 -18.47 -2.94 -7.32
CA PRO A 171 -19.40 -4.08 -7.28
C PRO A 171 -19.39 -4.89 -8.59
N VAL A 172 -19.61 -6.20 -8.47
CA VAL A 172 -19.74 -7.08 -9.63
C VAL A 172 -20.85 -6.58 -10.56
N GLY A 173 -20.61 -6.63 -11.87
CA GLY A 173 -21.58 -6.18 -12.88
C GLY A 173 -21.52 -4.70 -13.21
N THR A 174 -20.75 -3.88 -12.45
CA THR A 174 -20.58 -2.44 -12.73
C THR A 174 -20.11 -2.22 -14.17
N THR A 175 -20.72 -1.24 -14.84
CA THR A 175 -20.27 -0.79 -16.16
C THR A 175 -19.16 0.25 -16.06
N VAL A 176 -18.40 0.46 -17.15
CA VAL A 176 -17.36 1.51 -17.21
C VAL A 176 -17.93 2.87 -16.85
N GLN A 177 -19.11 3.19 -17.38
CA GLN A 177 -19.78 4.47 -17.12
C GLN A 177 -20.19 4.61 -15.65
N GLU A 178 -20.71 3.57 -15.02
CA GLU A 178 -21.05 3.55 -13.59
C GLU A 178 -19.81 3.68 -12.71
N ALA A 179 -18.70 3.04 -13.08
CA ALA A 179 -17.43 3.18 -12.36
C ALA A 179 -16.95 4.65 -12.39
N ILE A 180 -16.99 5.31 -13.55
CA ILE A 180 -16.58 6.71 -13.71
C ILE A 180 -17.55 7.66 -12.97
N THR A 181 -18.87 7.50 -13.15
CA THR A 181 -19.86 8.34 -12.48
C THR A 181 -19.90 8.11 -10.97
N GLY A 182 -19.52 6.92 -10.52
CA GLY A 182 -19.35 6.56 -9.11
C GLY A 182 -18.36 7.44 -8.37
N ARG A 183 -17.45 8.12 -9.08
CA ARG A 183 -16.52 9.11 -8.52
C ARG A 183 -17.21 10.41 -8.06
N GLY A 184 -18.41 10.70 -8.53
CA GLY A 184 -19.16 11.90 -8.21
C GLY A 184 -20.12 11.74 -7.03
N SER A 185 -20.64 12.85 -6.52
CA SER A 185 -21.62 12.87 -5.42
C SER A 185 -22.96 12.20 -5.76
N GLN A 186 -23.25 12.00 -7.03
CA GLN A 186 -24.43 11.30 -7.54
C GLN A 186 -24.13 9.82 -7.85
N GLY A 187 -22.92 9.35 -7.58
CA GLY A 187 -22.55 7.97 -7.81
C GLY A 187 -23.31 7.01 -6.90
N THR A 188 -23.71 5.88 -7.46
CA THR A 188 -24.49 4.84 -6.78
C THR A 188 -23.61 3.72 -6.19
N ILE A 189 -22.31 3.74 -6.47
CA ILE A 189 -21.34 2.74 -5.97
C ILE A 189 -20.39 3.34 -4.94
N ASN A 190 -19.59 2.48 -4.33
CA ASN A 190 -18.64 2.78 -3.27
C ASN A 190 -17.41 3.63 -3.68
N PHE A 191 -17.35 4.13 -4.90
CA PHE A 191 -16.23 4.91 -5.42
C PHE A 191 -16.26 6.40 -5.07
N ASN A 192 -17.30 6.85 -4.38
CA ASN A 192 -17.44 8.24 -3.94
C ASN A 192 -16.49 8.56 -2.78
N THR A 193 -15.20 8.63 -3.07
CA THR A 193 -14.13 9.02 -2.14
C THR A 193 -13.04 9.79 -2.88
N SER A 194 -12.38 10.73 -2.20
CA SER A 194 -11.25 11.52 -2.71
C SER A 194 -10.00 11.35 -1.84
N SER A 195 -9.88 10.23 -1.14
CA SER A 195 -8.74 9.96 -0.27
C SER A 195 -7.49 9.61 -1.06
N GLU A 196 -6.36 10.20 -0.69
CA GLU A 196 -5.04 9.82 -1.21
C GLU A 196 -4.57 8.43 -0.72
N ARG A 197 -5.30 7.83 0.24
CA ARG A 197 -5.01 6.52 0.82
C ARG A 197 -5.89 5.39 0.29
N ILE A 198 -6.82 5.70 -0.58
CA ILE A 198 -7.70 4.68 -1.19
C ILE A 198 -7.37 4.55 -2.67
N ILE A 199 -7.22 3.31 -3.12
CA ILE A 199 -7.04 2.91 -4.52
C ILE A 199 -8.34 2.27 -4.97
N LEU A 200 -8.87 2.72 -6.09
CA LEU A 200 -10.09 2.18 -6.68
C LEU A 200 -9.75 1.23 -7.82
N CYS A 201 -10.34 0.04 -7.80
CA CYS A 201 -10.04 -1.03 -8.75
C CYS A 201 -11.27 -1.43 -9.57
N TYR A 202 -11.06 -1.60 -10.87
CA TYR A 202 -12.08 -2.06 -11.83
C TYR A 202 -11.39 -2.70 -13.06
N PRO A 203 -11.93 -3.73 -13.64
CA PRO A 203 -13.05 -4.60 -13.25
C PRO A 203 -12.59 -5.78 -12.35
N HIS A 204 -13.52 -6.68 -12.00
CA HIS A 204 -13.19 -7.98 -11.41
C HIS A 204 -12.38 -8.86 -12.38
N LEU A 205 -11.63 -9.80 -11.81
CA LEU A 205 -10.73 -10.68 -12.55
C LEU A 205 -11.35 -12.09 -12.68
N LYS A 206 -11.15 -12.72 -13.83
CA LYS A 206 -11.51 -14.11 -14.07
C LYS A 206 -10.35 -15.02 -13.70
N VAL A 207 -10.61 -15.98 -12.83
CA VAL A 207 -9.64 -16.94 -12.33
C VAL A 207 -10.14 -18.33 -12.60
N TYR A 208 -9.26 -19.21 -13.07
CA TYR A 208 -9.59 -20.61 -13.24
C TYR A 208 -9.44 -21.35 -11.92
N ASP A 209 -10.52 -21.95 -11.47
CA ASP A 209 -10.55 -22.78 -10.27
C ASP A 209 -10.29 -24.23 -10.65
N THR A 210 -9.17 -24.77 -10.24
CA THR A 210 -8.74 -26.14 -10.57
C THR A 210 -9.52 -27.21 -9.79
N GLU A 211 -10.12 -26.86 -8.65
CA GLU A 211 -10.90 -27.82 -7.86
C GLU A 211 -12.29 -28.05 -8.47
N THR A 212 -12.91 -26.99 -8.98
CA THR A 212 -14.26 -27.03 -9.55
C THR A 212 -14.28 -27.10 -11.07
N ASP A 213 -13.12 -26.99 -11.74
CA ASP A 213 -12.97 -26.94 -13.21
C ASP A 213 -13.84 -25.83 -13.84
N THR A 214 -13.91 -24.67 -13.18
CA THR A 214 -14.72 -23.52 -13.60
C THR A 214 -13.97 -22.22 -13.55
N ILE A 215 -14.46 -21.20 -14.27
CA ILE A 215 -13.96 -19.82 -14.17
C ILE A 215 -14.84 -19.09 -13.17
N LYS A 216 -14.22 -18.54 -12.12
CA LYS A 216 -14.87 -17.68 -11.13
C LYS A 216 -14.40 -16.24 -11.23
N LEU A 217 -15.25 -15.30 -10.81
CA LEU A 217 -14.86 -13.90 -10.65
C LEU A 217 -14.26 -13.70 -9.26
N GLN A 218 -13.14 -12.97 -9.21
CA GLN A 218 -12.50 -12.57 -7.96
C GLN A 218 -12.29 -11.06 -7.93
N PRO A 219 -12.34 -10.43 -6.74
CA PRO A 219 -12.00 -9.02 -6.56
C PRO A 219 -10.57 -8.70 -7.03
N TYR A 220 -10.41 -7.58 -7.72
CA TYR A 220 -9.09 -7.18 -8.21
C TYR A 220 -8.14 -6.79 -7.07
N SER A 221 -8.67 -6.23 -5.99
CA SER A 221 -7.91 -5.78 -4.81
C SER A 221 -6.96 -6.86 -4.27
N GLN A 222 -7.37 -8.12 -4.30
CA GLN A 222 -6.59 -9.27 -3.82
C GLN A 222 -5.25 -9.39 -4.57
N ARG A 223 -5.31 -9.38 -5.91
CA ARG A 223 -4.10 -9.49 -6.74
C ARG A 223 -3.31 -8.20 -6.79
N LEU A 224 -3.98 -7.05 -6.78
CA LEU A 224 -3.27 -5.77 -6.75
C LEU A 224 -2.47 -5.60 -5.45
N ALA A 225 -3.01 -6.01 -4.31
CA ALA A 225 -2.27 -6.02 -3.04
C ALA A 225 -1.02 -6.91 -3.12
N GLY A 226 -1.17 -8.10 -3.71
CA GLY A 226 -0.05 -9.01 -3.97
C GLY A 226 1.00 -8.41 -4.90
N VAL A 227 0.59 -7.78 -6.00
CA VAL A 227 1.49 -7.08 -6.94
C VAL A 227 2.27 -5.95 -6.24
N ILE A 228 1.60 -5.15 -5.40
CA ILE A 228 2.24 -4.08 -4.63
C ILE A 228 3.30 -4.66 -3.69
N ALA A 229 2.96 -5.69 -2.93
CA ALA A 229 3.90 -6.30 -2.00
C ALA A 229 5.08 -6.99 -2.70
N ALA A 230 4.83 -7.70 -3.79
CA ALA A 230 5.88 -8.31 -4.61
C ALA A 230 6.82 -7.26 -5.22
N LYS A 231 6.26 -6.13 -5.70
CA LYS A 231 7.04 -5.00 -6.22
C LYS A 231 7.92 -4.36 -5.15
N ASP A 232 7.40 -4.23 -3.92
CA ASP A 232 8.17 -3.74 -2.77
C ASP A 232 9.40 -4.62 -2.48
N ILE A 233 9.23 -5.94 -2.58
CA ILE A 233 10.31 -6.90 -2.36
C ILE A 233 11.34 -6.85 -3.49
N GLU A 234 10.87 -6.77 -4.74
CA GLU A 234 11.73 -6.84 -5.93
C GLU A 234 12.47 -5.53 -6.22
N LYS A 235 11.77 -4.40 -6.17
CA LYS A 235 12.26 -3.08 -6.62
C LYS A 235 12.28 -2.02 -5.52
N GLY A 236 11.45 -2.19 -4.49
CA GLY A 236 11.24 -1.21 -3.42
C GLY A 236 9.91 -0.47 -3.54
N TYR A 237 9.47 0.03 -2.41
CA TYR A 237 8.16 0.69 -2.22
C TYR A 237 7.97 2.00 -3.01
N HIS A 238 9.05 2.59 -3.51
CA HIS A 238 9.04 3.80 -4.32
C HIS A 238 8.74 3.55 -5.81
N TRP A 239 8.63 2.28 -6.21
CA TRP A 239 8.21 1.92 -7.56
C TRP A 239 6.69 1.89 -7.69
N SER A 240 6.20 2.36 -8.84
CA SER A 240 4.77 2.26 -9.17
C SER A 240 4.36 0.80 -9.39
N PRO A 241 3.19 0.37 -8.87
CA PRO A 241 2.64 -0.96 -9.17
C PRO A 241 2.08 -1.07 -10.58
N SER A 242 1.84 0.05 -11.28
CA SER A 242 1.34 0.08 -12.64
C SER A 242 2.29 -0.63 -13.60
N ASN A 243 1.74 -1.10 -14.72
CA ASN A 243 2.46 -1.81 -15.76
C ASN A 243 3.22 -3.06 -15.26
N THR A 244 2.60 -3.78 -14.32
CA THR A 244 3.14 -5.04 -13.77
C THR A 244 2.19 -6.17 -14.13
N GLU A 245 2.73 -7.32 -14.55
CA GLU A 245 1.95 -8.51 -14.87
C GLU A 245 1.13 -8.98 -13.68
N ILE A 246 -0.13 -9.37 -13.95
CA ILE A 246 -1.03 -9.99 -12.97
C ILE A 246 -1.03 -11.49 -13.24
N LYS A 247 -0.50 -12.26 -12.31
CA LYS A 247 -0.42 -13.71 -12.42
C LYS A 247 -1.72 -14.38 -11.99
N GLY A 248 -1.95 -15.63 -12.46
CA GLY A 248 -3.06 -16.46 -12.02
C GLY A 248 -4.44 -16.04 -12.53
N ILE A 249 -4.53 -15.21 -13.59
CA ILE A 249 -5.79 -14.81 -14.19
C ILE A 249 -5.91 -15.28 -15.64
N VAL A 250 -7.13 -15.58 -16.07
CA VAL A 250 -7.45 -16.00 -17.43
C VAL A 250 -8.24 -14.93 -18.22
N GLY A 251 -8.64 -13.86 -17.56
CA GLY A 251 -9.39 -12.77 -18.18
C GLY A 251 -9.89 -11.74 -17.18
N VAL A 252 -10.73 -10.85 -17.68
CA VAL A 252 -11.40 -9.81 -16.92
C VAL A 252 -12.91 -9.93 -17.05
N GLU A 253 -13.66 -9.43 -16.08
CA GLU A 253 -15.12 -9.45 -16.11
C GLU A 253 -15.67 -8.71 -17.34
N LYS A 254 -15.17 -7.50 -17.57
CA LYS A 254 -15.52 -6.64 -18.70
C LYS A 254 -14.29 -6.46 -19.59
N GLN A 255 -14.42 -6.79 -20.86
CA GLN A 255 -13.39 -6.44 -21.83
C GLN A 255 -13.35 -4.93 -22.01
N LEU A 256 -12.16 -4.36 -21.92
CA LEU A 256 -11.94 -2.92 -22.03
C LEU A 256 -11.19 -2.62 -23.32
N THR A 257 -11.57 -1.53 -23.99
CA THR A 257 -10.76 -0.98 -25.07
C THR A 257 -9.46 -0.42 -24.51
N SER A 258 -8.32 -0.83 -25.09
CA SER A 258 -6.99 -0.59 -24.51
C SER A 258 -5.96 -0.12 -25.56
N MET A 259 -6.40 0.69 -26.52
CA MET A 259 -5.46 1.26 -27.51
C MET A 259 -4.56 2.30 -26.83
N ILE A 260 -3.25 2.10 -26.94
CA ILE A 260 -2.23 2.84 -26.16
C ILE A 260 -2.18 4.34 -26.49
N ASN A 261 -2.49 4.68 -27.76
CA ASN A 261 -2.45 6.06 -28.27
C ASN A 261 -3.83 6.71 -28.41
N ASP A 262 -4.88 6.04 -27.90
CA ASP A 262 -6.26 6.55 -27.92
C ASP A 262 -6.65 7.09 -26.55
N PRO A 263 -6.74 8.41 -26.37
CA PRO A 263 -7.15 9.02 -25.11
C PRO A 263 -8.62 8.73 -24.77
N THR A 264 -9.43 8.26 -25.73
CA THR A 264 -10.85 7.92 -25.52
C THR A 264 -11.07 6.46 -25.19
N SER A 265 -10.02 5.62 -25.17
CA SER A 265 -10.13 4.22 -24.77
C SER A 265 -10.65 4.10 -23.33
N GLU A 266 -11.41 3.05 -23.04
CA GLU A 266 -12.00 2.83 -21.71
C GLU A 266 -10.93 2.73 -20.61
N VAL A 267 -9.80 2.11 -20.92
CA VAL A 267 -8.66 2.04 -20.01
C VAL A 267 -8.14 3.45 -19.65
N ASN A 268 -8.03 4.35 -20.64
CA ASN A 268 -7.56 5.71 -20.40
C ASN A 268 -8.60 6.53 -19.62
N THR A 269 -9.88 6.45 -19.98
CA THR A 269 -10.96 7.20 -19.30
C THR A 269 -11.15 6.76 -17.85
N LEU A 270 -10.95 5.47 -17.53
CA LEU A 270 -10.92 4.96 -16.17
C LEU A 270 -9.74 5.54 -15.37
N ASN A 271 -8.54 5.56 -15.97
CA ASN A 271 -7.35 6.16 -15.32
C ASN A 271 -7.51 7.68 -15.12
N GLU A 272 -8.12 8.40 -16.07
CA GLU A 272 -8.46 9.82 -15.95
C GLU A 272 -9.43 10.08 -14.78
N ALA A 273 -10.29 9.12 -14.48
CA ALA A 273 -11.17 9.15 -13.31
C ALA A 273 -10.48 8.70 -12.00
N GLY A 274 -9.19 8.39 -12.00
CA GLY A 274 -8.45 7.91 -10.83
C GLY A 274 -8.75 6.47 -10.44
N ILE A 275 -9.11 5.64 -11.40
CA ILE A 275 -9.43 4.22 -11.21
C ILE A 275 -8.31 3.37 -11.80
N VAL A 276 -7.76 2.47 -11.01
CA VAL A 276 -6.78 1.48 -11.46
C VAL A 276 -7.50 0.36 -12.18
N THR A 277 -7.03 0.01 -13.37
CA THR A 277 -7.65 -0.97 -14.24
C THR A 277 -6.66 -2.00 -14.77
N VAL A 278 -7.07 -2.80 -15.72
CA VAL A 278 -6.26 -3.84 -16.34
C VAL A 278 -6.02 -3.50 -17.80
N PHE A 279 -4.77 -3.58 -18.21
CA PHE A 279 -4.36 -3.46 -19.60
C PHE A 279 -3.96 -4.84 -20.11
N ASN A 280 -4.56 -5.27 -21.22
CA ASN A 280 -4.15 -6.50 -21.91
C ASN A 280 -3.11 -6.15 -22.97
N SER A 281 -1.85 -6.40 -22.67
CA SER A 281 -0.75 -6.17 -23.60
C SER A 281 -0.48 -7.43 -24.39
N PHE A 282 -0.63 -7.34 -25.71
CA PHE A 282 -0.37 -8.46 -26.60
C PHE A 282 1.06 -9.02 -26.40
N GLY A 283 1.16 -10.30 -26.12
CA GLY A 283 2.41 -11.01 -25.86
C GLY A 283 3.00 -10.88 -24.44
N THR A 284 2.44 -10.03 -23.57
CA THR A 284 2.91 -9.87 -22.17
C THR A 284 1.83 -10.07 -21.11
N GLY A 285 0.65 -10.55 -21.52
CA GLY A 285 -0.47 -10.86 -20.63
C GLY A 285 -1.19 -9.65 -20.06
N PHE A 286 -2.01 -9.90 -19.05
CA PHE A 286 -2.75 -8.87 -18.33
C PHE A 286 -1.83 -8.14 -17.35
N ARG A 287 -1.91 -6.81 -17.34
CA ARG A 287 -1.07 -5.95 -16.51
C ARG A 287 -1.93 -4.99 -15.69
N THR A 288 -1.49 -4.68 -14.48
CA THR A 288 -2.06 -3.56 -13.72
C THR A 288 -1.85 -2.26 -14.49
N TRP A 289 -2.87 -1.41 -14.56
CA TRP A 289 -2.78 -0.15 -15.29
C TRP A 289 -3.44 0.99 -14.53
N GLY A 290 -2.64 1.95 -14.13
CA GLY A 290 -3.01 3.07 -13.27
C GLY A 290 -2.13 3.15 -12.04
N ASN A 291 -1.79 4.37 -11.63
CA ASN A 291 -0.85 4.67 -10.55
C ASN A 291 -1.37 5.77 -9.62
N ARG A 292 -2.65 6.13 -9.76
CA ARG A 292 -3.31 7.20 -9.00
C ARG A 292 -4.20 6.63 -7.92
N SER A 293 -4.26 7.34 -6.79
CA SER A 293 -5.24 7.09 -5.73
C SER A 293 -6.57 7.78 -6.02
N ALA A 294 -7.57 7.54 -5.20
CA ALA A 294 -8.87 8.18 -5.29
C ALA A 294 -8.83 9.71 -5.11
N ALA A 295 -7.72 10.31 -4.69
CA ALA A 295 -7.55 11.77 -4.66
C ALA A 295 -7.55 12.39 -6.06
N PHE A 296 -7.10 11.65 -7.08
CA PHE A 296 -7.15 12.12 -8.47
C PHE A 296 -8.56 11.90 -9.06
N PRO A 297 -9.10 12.81 -9.90
CA PRO A 297 -8.50 14.05 -10.39
C PRO A 297 -8.73 15.27 -9.48
N SER A 298 -9.41 15.13 -8.33
CA SER A 298 -9.73 16.26 -7.44
C SER A 298 -8.49 16.95 -6.88
N SER A 299 -7.40 16.19 -6.67
CA SER A 299 -6.08 16.69 -6.28
C SER A 299 -5.06 16.41 -7.37
N THR A 300 -4.25 17.43 -7.71
CA THR A 300 -3.11 17.31 -8.63
C THR A 300 -1.77 17.22 -7.91
N LEU A 301 -1.78 17.18 -6.57
CA LEU A 301 -0.56 17.07 -5.78
C LEU A 301 0.15 15.75 -6.06
N PRO A 302 1.49 15.68 -6.01
CA PRO A 302 2.24 14.45 -6.24
C PRO A 302 1.84 13.30 -5.31
N THR A 303 1.28 13.61 -4.13
CA THR A 303 0.78 12.60 -3.17
C THR A 303 -0.40 11.78 -3.66
N ASN A 304 -1.03 12.18 -4.79
CA ASN A 304 -2.05 11.34 -5.44
C ASN A 304 -1.45 10.12 -6.16
N PHE A 305 -0.14 10.10 -6.44
CA PHE A 305 0.54 8.89 -6.92
C PHE A 305 0.73 7.89 -5.78
N ILE A 306 0.36 6.65 -6.04
CA ILE A 306 0.41 5.55 -5.06
C ILE A 306 1.79 5.40 -4.45
N ASN A 307 2.84 5.35 -5.28
CA ASN A 307 4.22 5.19 -4.83
C ASN A 307 4.73 6.41 -4.06
N VAL A 308 4.35 7.63 -4.44
CA VAL A 308 4.77 8.86 -3.75
C VAL A 308 4.16 8.91 -2.36
N ARG A 309 2.84 8.63 -2.21
CA ARG A 309 2.18 8.58 -0.90
C ARG A 309 2.81 7.52 0.01
N ARG A 310 3.03 6.32 -0.51
CA ARG A 310 3.66 5.23 0.23
C ARG A 310 5.08 5.56 0.67
N THR A 311 5.88 6.17 -0.21
CA THR A 311 7.25 6.59 0.12
C THR A 311 7.26 7.63 1.23
N ALA A 312 6.35 8.61 1.19
CA ALA A 312 6.21 9.61 2.23
C ALA A 312 5.83 8.96 3.58
N ASP A 313 4.88 8.02 3.59
CA ASP A 313 4.48 7.32 4.81
C ASP A 313 5.62 6.52 5.44
N ILE A 314 6.39 5.83 4.62
CA ILE A 314 7.53 5.03 5.09
C ILE A 314 8.65 5.91 5.63
N LEU A 315 8.92 7.06 4.99
CA LEU A 315 9.88 8.03 5.51
C LEU A 315 9.43 8.54 6.88
N HIS A 316 8.19 9.02 6.99
CA HIS A 316 7.66 9.57 8.24
C HIS A 316 7.70 8.55 9.38
N GLU A 317 7.20 7.34 9.14
CA GLU A 317 7.14 6.29 10.16
C GLU A 317 8.54 5.83 10.58
N SER A 318 9.47 5.69 9.62
CA SER A 318 10.85 5.31 9.93
C SER A 318 11.55 6.38 10.78
N VAL A 319 11.30 7.66 10.50
CA VAL A 319 11.81 8.77 11.33
C VAL A 319 11.18 8.73 12.72
N GLU A 320 9.86 8.62 12.82
CA GLU A 320 9.13 8.61 14.11
C GLU A 320 9.67 7.53 15.06
N TYR A 321 9.74 6.26 14.58
CA TYR A 321 10.26 5.19 15.43
C TYR A 321 11.74 5.34 15.79
N SER A 322 12.54 5.89 14.90
CA SER A 322 13.96 6.08 15.16
C SER A 322 14.24 7.24 16.11
N MET A 323 13.35 8.23 16.15
CA MET A 323 13.49 9.39 17.05
C MET A 323 13.13 9.06 18.50
N LEU A 324 12.47 7.94 18.79
CA LEU A 324 12.20 7.48 20.16
C LEU A 324 13.46 7.41 21.03
N GLN A 325 14.63 7.18 20.43
CA GLN A 325 15.90 7.14 21.15
C GLN A 325 16.32 8.49 21.75
N PHE A 326 15.77 9.59 21.26
CA PHE A 326 16.08 10.95 21.70
C PHE A 326 15.04 11.55 22.65
N ILE A 327 13.92 10.85 22.85
CA ILE A 327 12.87 11.31 23.76
C ILE A 327 13.44 11.38 25.19
N ASP A 328 13.04 12.41 25.94
CA ASP A 328 13.47 12.73 27.30
C ASP A 328 14.96 13.12 27.44
N TYR A 329 15.67 13.33 26.33
CA TYR A 329 17.01 13.90 26.40
C TYR A 329 16.94 15.41 26.70
N PRO A 330 17.91 15.94 27.48
CA PRO A 330 17.99 17.40 27.73
C PRO A 330 18.20 18.15 26.40
N ILE A 331 17.42 19.21 26.20
CA ILE A 331 17.52 20.06 25.01
C ILE A 331 18.80 20.87 25.08
N ASP A 332 19.71 20.61 24.16
CA ASP A 332 20.91 21.37 23.88
C ASP A 332 21.21 21.41 22.38
N ASN A 333 22.19 22.20 21.97
CA ASN A 333 22.58 22.24 20.55
C ASN A 333 23.08 20.90 20.04
N GLY A 334 23.72 20.08 20.88
CA GLY A 334 24.20 18.75 20.51
C GLY A 334 23.08 17.79 20.19
N LEU A 335 21.96 17.84 20.90
CA LEU A 335 20.76 17.06 20.62
C LEU A 335 20.14 17.49 19.30
N ILE A 336 19.98 18.80 19.07
CA ILE A 336 19.41 19.37 17.83
C ILE A 336 20.24 18.92 16.62
N ASP A 337 21.56 19.08 16.68
CA ASP A 337 22.49 18.66 15.61
C ASP A 337 22.43 17.16 15.39
N SER A 338 22.36 16.35 16.45
CA SER A 338 22.29 14.88 16.37
C SER A 338 21.01 14.42 15.68
N ILE A 339 19.86 15.04 15.99
CA ILE A 339 18.59 14.72 15.34
C ILE A 339 18.65 15.09 13.85
N CYS A 340 19.06 16.34 13.53
CA CYS A 340 19.19 16.79 12.14
C CYS A 340 20.10 15.87 11.33
N GLU A 341 21.28 15.54 11.86
CA GLU A 341 22.25 14.70 11.12
C GLU A 341 21.75 13.26 10.96
N THR A 342 21.10 12.69 11.97
CA THR A 342 20.49 11.35 11.88
C THR A 342 19.45 11.27 10.77
N VAL A 343 18.55 12.25 10.70
CA VAL A 343 17.51 12.30 9.64
C VAL A 343 18.14 12.58 8.29
N ASN A 344 19.09 13.50 8.19
CA ASN A 344 19.80 13.80 6.94
C ASN A 344 20.60 12.62 6.41
N GLN A 345 21.22 11.82 7.28
CA GLN A 345 21.91 10.60 6.88
C GLN A 345 20.92 9.56 6.31
N PHE A 346 19.73 9.42 6.90
CA PHE A 346 18.70 8.56 6.37
C PHE A 346 18.20 9.03 5.01
N ILE A 347 17.93 10.34 4.86
CA ILE A 347 17.54 10.94 3.57
C ILE A 347 18.60 10.66 2.49
N ARG A 348 19.89 10.87 2.79
CA ARG A 348 20.99 10.53 1.87
C ARG A 348 20.99 9.05 1.48
N THR A 349 20.68 8.17 2.42
CA THR A 349 20.56 6.73 2.15
C THR A 349 19.39 6.44 1.20
N LEU A 350 18.25 7.10 1.39
CA LEU A 350 17.09 6.96 0.50
C LEU A 350 17.35 7.53 -0.90
N ILE A 351 18.08 8.64 -1.02
CA ILE A 351 18.55 9.20 -2.30
C ILE A 351 19.47 8.19 -3.01
N GLY A 352 20.43 7.62 -2.29
CA GLY A 352 21.34 6.60 -2.84
C GLY A 352 20.63 5.33 -3.32
N ARG A 353 19.46 4.99 -2.74
CA ARG A 353 18.59 3.88 -3.17
C ARG A 353 17.62 4.26 -4.29
N GLY A 354 17.56 5.55 -4.68
CA GLY A 354 16.60 6.06 -5.66
C GLY A 354 15.16 6.21 -5.12
N ALA A 355 14.96 6.12 -3.82
CA ALA A 355 13.65 6.31 -3.20
C ALA A 355 13.27 7.78 -3.03
N LEU A 356 14.25 8.67 -3.02
CA LEU A 356 14.08 10.11 -3.04
C LEU A 356 14.95 10.72 -4.16
N ILE A 357 14.47 11.80 -4.77
CA ILE A 357 15.25 12.64 -5.69
C ILE A 357 16.18 13.52 -4.86
N ASP A 358 15.65 14.18 -3.83
CA ASP A 358 16.37 15.05 -2.91
C ASP A 358 15.57 15.22 -1.63
N GLY A 359 16.24 15.74 -0.60
CA GLY A 359 15.59 16.09 0.66
C GLY A 359 16.58 16.54 1.74
N LYS A 360 16.06 17.22 2.73
CA LYS A 360 16.82 17.67 3.91
C LYS A 360 15.94 17.81 5.13
N CYS A 361 16.56 17.65 6.29
CA CYS A 361 15.99 18.01 7.58
C CYS A 361 16.74 19.23 8.13
N THR A 362 16.00 20.21 8.62
CA THR A 362 16.54 21.43 9.18
C THR A 362 15.84 21.82 10.48
N PHE A 363 16.58 22.46 11.40
CA PHE A 363 16.02 23.11 12.56
C PHE A 363 15.93 24.61 12.28
N ASN A 364 14.71 25.16 12.28
CA ASN A 364 14.48 26.59 12.07
C ASN A 364 14.19 27.27 13.43
N GLN A 365 15.08 28.16 13.84
CA GLN A 365 14.97 28.86 15.12
C GLN A 365 13.71 29.75 15.19
N ASP A 366 13.28 30.34 14.09
CA ASP A 366 12.07 31.18 14.06
C ASP A 366 10.78 30.39 14.32
N LYS A 367 10.77 29.09 14.02
CA LYS A 367 9.67 28.18 14.33
C LYS A 367 9.73 27.56 15.72
N ASN A 368 10.82 27.77 16.45
CA ASN A 368 11.08 27.22 17.77
C ASN A 368 11.27 28.34 18.79
N PRO A 369 10.22 29.12 19.15
CA PRO A 369 10.32 30.18 20.13
C PRO A 369 10.71 29.62 21.50
N THR A 370 11.35 30.47 22.32
CA THR A 370 11.85 30.08 23.65
C THR A 370 10.77 29.47 24.55
N THR A 371 9.52 29.87 24.39
CA THR A 371 8.37 29.30 25.12
C THR A 371 8.14 27.84 24.80
N GLU A 372 8.22 27.42 23.51
CA GLU A 372 8.09 26.04 23.10
C GLU A 372 9.27 25.19 23.55
N LEU A 373 10.49 25.73 23.41
CA LEU A 373 11.71 25.08 23.91
C LEU A 373 11.67 24.88 25.44
N ALA A 374 11.16 25.84 26.17
CA ALA A 374 11.00 25.74 27.63
C ALA A 374 9.95 24.68 28.03
N ASN A 375 8.98 24.42 27.16
CA ASN A 375 7.98 23.36 27.34
C ASN A 375 8.45 21.98 26.83
N GLY A 376 9.70 21.84 26.37
CA GLY A 376 10.24 20.59 25.89
C GLY A 376 9.85 20.25 24.44
N HIS A 377 9.36 21.23 23.67
CA HIS A 377 8.92 21.02 22.30
C HIS A 377 9.98 21.45 21.28
N LEU A 378 10.37 20.53 20.38
CA LEU A 378 11.29 20.77 19.26
C LEU A 378 10.56 20.52 17.94
N LEU A 379 10.63 21.46 17.00
CA LEU A 379 10.07 21.35 15.67
C LEU A 379 11.17 21.33 14.62
N PHE A 380 11.17 20.29 13.78
CA PHE A 380 12.08 20.14 12.65
C PHE A 380 11.29 20.17 11.33
N ASP A 381 11.86 20.79 10.32
CA ASP A 381 11.32 20.79 8.96
C ASP A 381 12.00 19.67 8.15
N ILE A 382 11.21 18.82 7.50
CA ILE A 382 11.69 17.81 6.54
C ILE A 382 11.14 18.16 5.18
N GLU A 383 12.00 18.56 4.26
CA GLU A 383 11.69 18.74 2.84
C GLU A 383 12.19 17.52 2.07
N PHE A 384 11.36 16.95 1.19
CA PHE A 384 11.75 15.78 0.40
C PHE A 384 10.86 15.62 -0.83
N MET A 385 11.36 14.94 -1.86
CA MET A 385 10.61 14.61 -3.05
C MET A 385 10.90 13.18 -3.51
N PRO A 386 9.92 12.26 -3.43
CA PRO A 386 10.00 10.96 -4.09
C PRO A 386 9.91 11.08 -5.61
N PRO A 387 10.48 10.14 -6.38
CA PRO A 387 10.31 10.12 -7.83
C PRO A 387 8.84 9.84 -8.21
N THR A 388 8.30 10.68 -9.08
CA THR A 388 6.99 10.41 -9.70
C THR A 388 7.15 9.40 -10.83
N PRO A 389 6.16 8.53 -11.09
CA PRO A 389 6.22 7.59 -12.20
C PRO A 389 6.08 8.32 -13.53
N ALA A 390 6.78 7.85 -14.57
CA ALA A 390 6.59 8.33 -15.93
C ALA A 390 5.25 7.82 -16.49
N GLU A 391 4.18 8.56 -16.21
CA GLU A 391 2.82 8.18 -16.60
C GLU A 391 2.56 8.45 -18.10
N ARG A 392 3.17 9.49 -18.65
CA ARG A 392 3.05 9.88 -20.07
C ARG A 392 4.41 10.19 -20.66
N ILE A 393 4.72 9.55 -21.78
CA ILE A 393 5.92 9.84 -22.57
C ILE A 393 5.46 10.30 -23.97
N THR A 394 5.84 11.49 -24.38
CA THR A 394 5.47 12.07 -25.67
C THR A 394 6.74 12.22 -26.53
N PHE A 395 6.68 11.70 -27.73
CA PHE A 395 7.71 11.92 -28.75
C PHE A 395 7.14 12.84 -29.81
N GLU A 396 7.82 13.96 -30.08
CA GLU A 396 7.54 14.80 -31.24
C GLU A 396 8.47 14.34 -32.37
N SER A 397 7.87 14.03 -33.51
CA SER A 397 8.66 13.58 -34.68
C SER A 397 8.28 14.40 -35.92
N PHE A 398 9.24 14.67 -36.75
CA PHE A 398 9.03 15.27 -38.08
C PHE A 398 9.85 14.52 -39.14
N ILE A 399 9.33 14.53 -40.37
CA ILE A 399 10.02 13.94 -41.51
C ILE A 399 10.90 15.01 -42.07
N ASP A 400 12.22 14.88 -41.87
CA ASP A 400 13.20 15.83 -42.35
C ASP A 400 13.68 15.42 -43.75
N ILE A 401 13.25 16.16 -44.77
CA ILE A 401 13.67 15.94 -46.17
C ILE A 401 15.14 16.19 -46.39
N GLU A 402 15.80 16.98 -45.54
CA GLU A 402 17.23 17.26 -45.65
C GLU A 402 18.11 15.99 -45.43
N LEU A 403 17.57 15.00 -44.69
CA LEU A 403 18.22 13.72 -44.50
C LEU A 403 18.41 12.93 -45.83
N LEU A 404 17.63 13.25 -46.87
CA LEU A 404 17.84 12.66 -48.20
C LEU A 404 19.21 13.03 -48.83
N LYS A 405 19.85 14.11 -48.36
CA LYS A 405 21.21 14.50 -48.80
C LYS A 405 22.28 13.46 -48.41
N SER A 406 21.98 12.58 -47.44
CA SER A 406 22.88 11.48 -47.08
C SER A 406 22.87 10.32 -48.08
N LEU A 407 21.88 10.27 -48.96
CA LEU A 407 21.80 9.20 -49.98
C LEU A 407 22.90 9.42 -51.02
N GLY A 408 23.79 8.44 -51.20
CA GLY A 408 24.90 8.48 -52.13
C GLY A 408 26.15 9.23 -51.67
N ALA A 409 26.17 9.77 -50.46
CA ALA A 409 27.38 10.24 -49.80
C ALA A 409 28.10 9.03 -49.16
N SER A 410 28.94 8.36 -49.92
CA SER A 410 29.84 7.26 -49.51
C SER A 410 31.25 7.80 -49.28
#